data_bde0ebf6a597ba3aa1fd64d463512398
#
_entry.id   bde0ebf6a597ba3aa1fd64d463512398
#
_cell.length_a   1.000
_cell.length_b   1.000
_cell.length_c   1.000
_cell.angle_alpha   90.00
_cell.angle_beta   90.00
_cell.angle_gamma   90.00
#
_symmetry.space_group_name_H-M   'P 1'
#
loop_
_entity.id
_entity.type
_entity.pdbx_description
1 polymer ?
#
loop_
_entity_poly.entity_id
_entity_poly.type
_entity_poly.pdbx_seq_one_letter_code
_entity_poly.pdbx_strand_id
1 'polypeptide(L)'
;MHEYQYFTVENWQGGVLSETSFSKDKLGCIIATTWSSLLYHGINGYIEYTNKILKFKNKLVNDIRKMPDLQVIGNPASSIIAITSRTINPYNIASEMSNKGWQLNILQNPKAFHIHITERYIDDDKKNLFIRDLNESVKTVKLLEDDYITETPIYNSNYKFNSNYNVILQDISEIYSGIMSDFGMSENDHQQ
;
A
#
# COMPACT_ATOMS: atom_id res chain seq x y z
N MET A 1 9.34 -16.18 25.88
CA MET A 1 7.97 -15.93 25.39
C MET A 1 7.90 -14.75 24.41
N HIS A 2 8.77 -13.73 24.54
CA HIS A 2 8.74 -12.55 23.67
C HIS A 2 8.98 -12.87 22.18
N GLU A 3 9.87 -13.80 21.86
CA GLU A 3 10.13 -14.24 20.49
C GLU A 3 8.89 -14.77 19.74
N TYR A 4 7.83 -15.09 20.47
CA TYR A 4 6.54 -15.54 19.90
C TYR A 4 5.47 -14.46 19.85
N GLN A 5 5.77 -13.24 20.31
CA GLN A 5 4.81 -12.14 20.35
C GLN A 5 4.78 -11.30 19.07
N TYR A 6 5.77 -11.48 18.21
CA TYR A 6 5.85 -10.80 16.93
C TYR A 6 6.36 -11.76 15.86
N PHE A 7 5.99 -11.47 14.65
CA PHE A 7 6.51 -12.15 13.47
C PHE A 7 6.79 -11.14 12.37
N THR A 8 7.76 -11.48 11.53
CA THR A 8 8.12 -10.69 10.36
C THR A 8 8.08 -11.56 9.11
N VAL A 9 7.42 -11.09 8.07
CA VAL A 9 7.39 -11.73 6.76
C VAL A 9 8.02 -10.78 5.75
N GLU A 10 9.20 -11.13 5.26
CA GLU A 10 10.00 -10.27 4.38
C GLU A 10 9.58 -10.41 2.90
N ASN A 11 9.13 -11.59 2.50
CA ASN A 11 8.83 -11.95 1.11
C ASN A 11 7.34 -11.82 0.74
N TRP A 12 6.57 -11.11 1.55
CA TRP A 12 5.18 -10.85 1.20
C TRP A 12 5.09 -9.84 0.05
N GLN A 13 4.15 -10.07 -0.88
CA GLN A 13 3.98 -9.22 -2.07
C GLN A 13 3.66 -7.75 -1.76
N GLY A 14 3.08 -7.46 -0.60
CA GLY A 14 2.81 -6.11 -0.12
C GLY A 14 3.99 -5.41 0.55
N GLY A 15 5.17 -6.03 0.61
CA GLY A 15 6.37 -5.51 1.29
C GLY A 15 6.71 -6.29 2.55
N VAL A 16 7.45 -5.67 3.46
CA VAL A 16 7.75 -6.27 4.77
C VAL A 16 6.54 -6.12 5.69
N LEU A 17 6.01 -7.24 6.16
CA LEU A 17 4.95 -7.27 7.17
C LEU A 17 5.57 -7.63 8.51
N SER A 18 5.42 -6.76 9.50
CA SER A 18 5.81 -7.02 10.88
C SER A 18 4.68 -6.69 11.82
N GLU A 19 4.33 -7.62 12.71
CA GLU A 19 3.32 -7.44 13.73
C GLU A 19 3.84 -7.81 15.12
N THR A 20 3.47 -7.01 16.11
CA THR A 20 3.98 -7.09 17.49
C THR A 20 3.01 -7.69 18.48
N SER A 21 1.81 -8.10 18.05
CA SER A 21 0.81 -8.62 18.98
C SER A 21 0.11 -9.87 18.49
N PHE A 22 -0.09 -10.81 19.41
CA PHE A 22 -0.83 -12.06 19.20
C PHE A 22 -2.32 -11.86 18.95
N SER A 23 -2.90 -10.86 19.59
CA SER A 23 -4.33 -10.57 19.47
C SER A 23 -4.53 -9.07 19.56
N LYS A 24 -5.30 -8.55 18.65
CA LYS A 24 -5.77 -7.17 18.71
C LYS A 24 -7.19 -7.18 19.25
N ASP A 25 -7.34 -6.84 20.52
CA ASP A 25 -8.66 -6.63 21.09
C ASP A 25 -9.40 -5.54 20.34
N LYS A 26 -10.65 -5.83 19.98
CA LYS A 26 -11.50 -4.84 19.30
C LYS A 26 -12.17 -3.98 20.36
N LEU A 27 -11.93 -2.68 20.30
CA LEU A 27 -12.63 -1.72 21.16
C LEU A 27 -14.15 -1.79 20.91
N GLY A 28 -14.95 -1.75 21.98
CA GLY A 28 -16.41 -1.81 21.89
C GLY A 28 -17.00 -0.71 20.98
N CYS A 29 -16.38 0.48 20.94
CA CYS A 29 -16.80 1.56 20.03
C CYS A 29 -16.61 1.17 18.55
N ILE A 30 -15.55 0.44 18.19
CA ILE A 30 -15.33 -0.03 16.82
C ILE A 30 -16.41 -1.08 16.45
N ILE A 31 -16.75 -1.97 17.37
CA ILE A 31 -17.83 -2.95 17.17
C ILE A 31 -19.16 -2.23 16.96
N ALA A 32 -19.48 -1.27 17.81
CA ALA A 32 -20.73 -0.50 17.74
C ALA A 32 -20.83 0.32 16.44
N THR A 33 -19.76 0.99 16.03
CA THR A 33 -19.75 1.75 14.77
C THR A 33 -19.84 0.87 13.54
N THR A 34 -19.19 -0.30 13.55
CA THR A 34 -19.32 -1.29 12.48
C THR A 34 -20.77 -1.79 12.39
N TRP A 35 -21.39 -2.15 13.51
CA TRP A 35 -22.78 -2.56 13.57
C TRP A 35 -23.72 -1.47 13.03
N SER A 36 -23.56 -0.24 13.49
CA SER A 36 -24.36 0.90 13.03
C SER A 36 -24.22 1.13 11.52
N SER A 37 -23.00 1.03 10.97
CA SER A 37 -22.76 1.15 9.53
C SER A 37 -23.45 0.03 8.74
N LEU A 38 -23.37 -1.20 9.22
CA LEU A 38 -24.03 -2.34 8.58
C LEU A 38 -25.54 -2.17 8.53
N LEU A 39 -26.14 -1.70 9.63
CA LEU A 39 -27.58 -1.42 9.69
C LEU A 39 -27.98 -0.25 8.80
N TYR A 40 -27.19 0.83 8.80
CA TYR A 40 -27.49 2.04 8.04
C TYR A 40 -27.52 1.79 6.53
N HIS A 41 -26.52 1.12 6.00
CA HIS A 41 -26.43 0.85 4.57
C HIS A 41 -27.30 -0.35 4.15
N GLY A 42 -27.41 -1.36 4.98
CA GLY A 42 -28.05 -2.61 4.66
C GLY A 42 -27.42 -3.31 3.45
N ILE A 43 -27.98 -4.45 3.08
CA ILE A 43 -27.47 -5.26 1.96
C ILE A 43 -27.55 -4.51 0.63
N ASN A 44 -28.65 -3.82 0.38
CA ASN A 44 -28.88 -3.11 -0.87
C ASN A 44 -27.91 -1.93 -1.04
N GLY A 45 -27.63 -1.19 0.03
CA GLY A 45 -26.66 -0.11 0.03
C GLY A 45 -25.24 -0.58 -0.32
N TYR A 46 -24.81 -1.69 0.28
CA TYR A 46 -23.51 -2.28 -0.05
C TYR A 46 -23.42 -2.79 -1.49
N ILE A 47 -24.49 -3.40 -2.01
CA ILE A 47 -24.54 -3.86 -3.40
C ILE A 47 -24.48 -2.66 -4.36
N GLU A 48 -25.25 -1.61 -4.11
CA GLU A 48 -25.22 -0.40 -4.93
C GLU A 48 -23.83 0.25 -4.95
N TYR A 49 -23.23 0.39 -3.78
CA TYR A 49 -21.88 0.93 -3.60
C TYR A 49 -20.83 0.13 -4.36
N THR A 50 -20.84 -1.17 -4.17
CA THR A 50 -19.91 -2.08 -4.85
C THR A 50 -20.06 -1.99 -6.36
N ASN A 51 -21.28 -1.94 -6.87
CA ASN A 51 -21.55 -1.81 -8.30
C ASN A 51 -21.00 -0.49 -8.87
N LYS A 52 -21.13 0.63 -8.14
CA LYS A 52 -20.55 1.93 -8.54
C LYS A 52 -19.02 1.84 -8.62
N ILE A 53 -18.39 1.29 -7.60
CA ILE A 53 -16.93 1.10 -7.54
C ILE A 53 -16.45 0.22 -8.71
N LEU A 54 -17.10 -0.92 -8.95
CA LEU A 54 -16.69 -1.85 -10.00
C LEU A 54 -16.86 -1.25 -11.40
N LYS A 55 -17.94 -0.51 -11.65
CA LYS A 55 -18.13 0.21 -12.92
C LYS A 55 -17.03 1.24 -13.15
N PHE A 56 -16.71 2.04 -12.13
CA PHE A 56 -15.64 3.03 -12.21
C PHE A 56 -14.27 2.35 -12.42
N LYS A 57 -13.96 1.32 -11.61
CA LYS A 57 -12.73 0.53 -11.74
C LYS A 57 -12.55 -0.01 -13.16
N ASN A 58 -13.60 -0.56 -13.78
CA ASN A 58 -13.54 -1.08 -15.15
C ASN A 58 -13.19 0.01 -16.18
N LYS A 59 -13.78 1.23 -16.05
CA LYS A 59 -13.41 2.37 -16.89
C LYS A 59 -11.92 2.70 -16.73
N LEU A 60 -11.45 2.82 -15.49
CA LEU A 60 -10.05 3.16 -15.18
C LEU A 60 -9.06 2.10 -15.70
N VAL A 61 -9.36 0.82 -15.52
CA VAL A 61 -8.56 -0.29 -16.05
C VAL A 61 -8.44 -0.22 -17.57
N ASN A 62 -9.55 0.09 -18.27
CA ASN A 62 -9.54 0.21 -19.71
C ASN A 62 -8.68 1.39 -20.19
N ASP A 63 -8.69 2.50 -19.45
CA ASP A 63 -7.87 3.66 -19.78
C ASP A 63 -6.37 3.40 -19.51
N ILE A 64 -6.03 2.73 -18.41
CA ILE A 64 -4.64 2.32 -18.11
C ILE A 64 -4.11 1.33 -19.16
N ARG A 65 -4.93 0.37 -19.60
CA ARG A 65 -4.54 -0.61 -20.64
C ARG A 65 -4.22 0.00 -22.00
N LYS A 66 -4.66 1.24 -22.28
CA LYS A 66 -4.28 1.97 -23.49
C LYS A 66 -2.89 2.58 -23.42
N MET A 67 -2.29 2.64 -22.23
CA MET A 67 -0.95 3.19 -22.03
C MET A 67 0.09 2.13 -22.38
N PRO A 68 1.00 2.38 -23.35
CA PRO A 68 1.93 1.35 -23.82
C PRO A 68 2.99 0.95 -22.80
N ASP A 69 3.32 1.85 -21.87
CA ASP A 69 4.38 1.66 -20.89
C ASP A 69 3.90 0.97 -19.60
N LEU A 70 2.60 0.88 -19.40
CA LEU A 70 2.00 0.33 -18.19
C LEU A 70 1.24 -0.97 -18.47
N GLN A 71 1.22 -1.83 -17.47
CA GLN A 71 0.50 -3.08 -17.51
C GLN A 71 -0.31 -3.28 -16.23
N VAL A 72 -1.61 -3.55 -16.39
CA VAL A 72 -2.44 -3.99 -15.26
C VAL A 72 -2.16 -5.45 -14.97
N ILE A 73 -1.85 -5.77 -13.74
CA ILE A 73 -1.58 -7.14 -13.31
C ILE A 73 -2.91 -7.91 -13.21
N GLY A 74 -3.00 -8.98 -13.99
CA GLY A 74 -4.15 -9.88 -13.97
C GLY A 74 -5.46 -9.23 -14.45
N ASN A 75 -6.57 -9.75 -13.92
CA ASN A 75 -7.90 -9.21 -14.15
C ASN A 75 -8.53 -8.81 -12.81
N PRO A 76 -8.51 -7.52 -12.45
CA PRO A 76 -8.97 -7.07 -11.15
C PRO A 76 -10.46 -7.38 -10.93
N ALA A 77 -10.76 -8.29 -9.99
CA ALA A 77 -12.13 -8.63 -9.63
C ALA A 77 -12.74 -7.67 -8.60
N SER A 78 -11.89 -7.03 -7.77
CA SER A 78 -12.31 -6.13 -6.69
C SER A 78 -12.01 -4.66 -7.03
N SER A 79 -12.01 -3.81 -6.01
CA SER A 79 -11.69 -2.38 -6.09
C SER A 79 -10.20 -2.05 -6.20
N ILE A 80 -9.31 -3.05 -6.21
CA ILE A 80 -7.87 -2.86 -6.26
C ILE A 80 -7.38 -3.06 -7.68
N ILE A 81 -6.55 -2.12 -8.16
CA ILE A 81 -5.88 -2.19 -9.47
C ILE A 81 -4.38 -2.17 -9.23
N ALA A 82 -3.71 -3.27 -9.53
CA ALA A 82 -2.26 -3.37 -9.48
C ALA A 82 -1.67 -3.06 -10.86
N ILE A 83 -0.66 -2.19 -10.88
CA ILE A 83 -0.04 -1.64 -12.09
C ILE A 83 1.46 -1.88 -12.02
N THR A 84 2.01 -2.39 -13.11
CA THR A 84 3.44 -2.59 -13.29
C THR A 84 3.92 -1.99 -14.61
N SER A 85 5.22 -1.97 -14.82
CA SER A 85 5.85 -1.63 -16.09
C SER A 85 7.02 -2.57 -16.34
N ARG A 86 7.31 -2.84 -17.63
CA ARG A 86 8.48 -3.63 -18.04
C ARG A 86 9.65 -2.73 -18.46
N THR A 87 9.37 -1.50 -18.80
CA THR A 87 10.32 -0.55 -19.37
C THR A 87 10.77 0.52 -18.39
N ILE A 88 10.00 0.74 -17.33
CA ILE A 88 10.23 1.80 -16.35
C ILE A 88 10.07 1.19 -14.96
N ASN A 89 10.83 1.68 -13.99
CA ASN A 89 10.64 1.25 -12.62
C ASN A 89 9.30 1.75 -12.05
N PRO A 90 8.36 0.85 -11.68
CA PRO A 90 7.05 1.23 -11.16
C PRO A 90 7.12 2.07 -9.88
N TYR A 91 8.17 1.90 -9.07
CA TYR A 91 8.33 2.64 -7.82
C TYR A 91 8.58 4.13 -8.06
N ASN A 92 9.35 4.46 -9.11
CA ASN A 92 9.59 5.84 -9.49
C ASN A 92 8.30 6.52 -9.95
N ILE A 93 7.47 5.80 -10.71
CA ILE A 93 6.15 6.29 -11.11
C ILE A 93 5.26 6.53 -9.89
N ALA A 94 5.25 5.59 -8.94
CA ALA A 94 4.47 5.74 -7.71
C ALA A 94 4.95 6.91 -6.86
N SER A 95 6.27 7.16 -6.80
CA SER A 95 6.86 8.31 -6.12
C SER A 95 6.40 9.63 -6.74
N GLU A 96 6.47 9.76 -8.06
CA GLU A 96 5.99 10.95 -8.77
C GLU A 96 4.49 11.18 -8.59
N MET A 97 3.70 10.12 -8.62
CA MET A 97 2.27 10.18 -8.32
C MET A 97 2.00 10.62 -6.88
N SER A 98 2.82 10.15 -5.94
CA SER A 98 2.73 10.55 -4.53
C SER A 98 3.03 12.03 -4.34
N ASN A 99 4.01 12.58 -5.07
CA ASN A 99 4.31 14.02 -5.09
C ASN A 99 3.13 14.87 -5.59
N LYS A 100 2.27 14.29 -6.44
CA LYS A 100 1.03 14.90 -6.93
C LYS A 100 -0.17 14.68 -5.98
N GLY A 101 0.05 14.03 -4.82
CA GLY A 101 -0.97 13.80 -3.78
C GLY A 101 -1.76 12.50 -3.92
N TRP A 102 -1.39 11.60 -4.83
CA TRP A 102 -2.04 10.30 -4.96
C TRP A 102 -1.48 9.31 -3.94
N GLN A 103 -2.36 8.62 -3.21
CA GLN A 103 -1.98 7.55 -2.29
C GLN A 103 -1.95 6.21 -3.02
N LEU A 104 -0.76 5.72 -3.27
CA LEU A 104 -0.50 4.44 -3.92
C LEU A 104 0.26 3.52 -2.96
N ASN A 105 -0.09 2.25 -2.98
CA ASN A 105 0.62 1.24 -2.19
C ASN A 105 1.56 0.47 -3.10
N ILE A 106 2.76 0.24 -2.62
CA ILE A 106 3.81 -0.42 -3.39
C ILE A 106 3.76 -1.92 -3.16
N LEU A 107 4.07 -2.69 -4.21
CA LEU A 107 4.10 -4.14 -4.22
C LEU A 107 5.48 -4.63 -4.63
N GLN A 108 5.88 -5.80 -4.13
CA GLN A 108 7.10 -6.49 -4.52
C GLN A 108 6.76 -7.87 -5.10
N ASN A 109 7.65 -8.40 -5.96
CA ASN A 109 7.55 -9.74 -6.53
C ASN A 109 6.23 -10.03 -7.28
N PRO A 110 5.96 -9.34 -8.40
CA PRO A 110 6.80 -8.41 -9.15
C PRO A 110 6.76 -6.98 -8.59
N LYS A 111 7.75 -6.14 -8.99
CA LYS A 111 7.71 -4.70 -8.70
C LYS A 111 6.47 -4.08 -9.32
N ALA A 112 5.64 -3.45 -8.50
CA ALA A 112 4.38 -2.85 -8.92
C ALA A 112 3.90 -1.83 -7.87
N PHE A 113 2.83 -1.14 -8.18
CA PHE A 113 2.06 -0.36 -7.21
C PHE A 113 0.57 -0.62 -7.43
N HIS A 114 -0.24 -0.37 -6.41
CA HIS A 114 -1.69 -0.50 -6.57
C HIS A 114 -2.43 0.72 -6.04
N ILE A 115 -3.58 0.97 -6.65
CA ILE A 115 -4.58 1.92 -6.16
C ILE A 115 -5.80 1.16 -5.66
N HIS A 116 -6.34 1.60 -4.53
CA HIS A 116 -7.60 1.11 -4.00
C HIS A 116 -8.72 2.11 -4.31
N ILE A 117 -9.67 1.72 -5.15
CA ILE A 117 -10.80 2.56 -5.52
C ILE A 117 -11.83 2.57 -4.39
N THR A 118 -12.07 3.74 -3.85
CA THR A 118 -13.12 4.00 -2.87
C THR A 118 -14.15 4.94 -3.47
N GLU A 119 -15.27 5.19 -2.78
CA GLU A 119 -16.29 6.14 -3.24
C GLU A 119 -15.74 7.51 -3.58
N ARG A 120 -14.72 7.97 -2.85
CA ARG A 120 -14.08 9.27 -3.09
C ARG A 120 -13.47 9.44 -4.48
N TYR A 121 -13.24 8.32 -5.18
CA TYR A 121 -12.70 8.31 -6.54
C TYR A 121 -13.78 8.23 -7.62
N ILE A 122 -15.05 7.99 -7.26
CA ILE A 122 -16.16 7.80 -8.23
C ILE A 122 -16.59 9.16 -8.78
N ASP A 123 -15.71 9.74 -9.57
CA ASP A 123 -15.89 11.01 -10.27
C ASP A 123 -15.08 10.96 -11.56
N ASP A 124 -15.72 11.26 -12.69
CA ASP A 124 -15.05 11.22 -13.99
C ASP A 124 -13.95 12.29 -14.10
N ASP A 125 -14.07 13.43 -13.42
CA ASP A 125 -13.02 14.46 -13.36
C ASP A 125 -11.80 13.95 -12.60
N LYS A 126 -11.98 13.30 -11.47
CA LYS A 126 -10.88 12.67 -10.72
C LYS A 126 -10.22 11.54 -11.51
N LYS A 127 -11.01 10.75 -12.24
CA LYS A 127 -10.46 9.72 -13.12
C LYS A 127 -9.57 10.35 -14.21
N ASN A 128 -10.05 11.40 -14.86
CA ASN A 128 -9.29 12.07 -15.91
C ASN A 128 -8.03 12.74 -15.36
N LEU A 129 -8.12 13.32 -14.16
CA LEU A 129 -6.97 13.87 -13.43
C LEU A 129 -5.94 12.78 -13.13
N PHE A 130 -6.37 11.64 -12.59
CA PHE A 130 -5.50 10.50 -12.30
C PHE A 130 -4.77 10.01 -13.56
N ILE A 131 -5.49 9.82 -14.66
CA ILE A 131 -4.91 9.35 -15.93
C ILE A 131 -3.93 10.38 -16.51
N ARG A 132 -4.24 11.67 -16.43
CA ARG A 132 -3.33 12.74 -16.84
C ARG A 132 -2.03 12.70 -16.01
N ASP A 133 -2.17 12.70 -14.68
CA ASP A 133 -1.05 12.74 -13.76
C ASP A 133 -0.18 11.48 -13.90
N LEU A 134 -0.81 10.32 -14.15
CA LEU A 134 -0.11 9.06 -14.40
C LEU A 134 0.71 9.13 -15.71
N ASN A 135 0.13 9.67 -16.79
CA ASN A 135 0.84 9.88 -18.06
C ASN A 135 2.03 10.84 -17.92
N GLU A 136 1.84 11.93 -17.17
CA GLU A 136 2.90 12.89 -16.91
C GLU A 136 4.02 12.26 -16.08
N SER A 137 3.68 11.51 -15.02
CA SER A 137 4.66 10.82 -14.18
C SER A 137 5.48 9.80 -14.98
N VAL A 138 4.85 9.04 -15.87
CA VAL A 138 5.55 8.12 -16.79
C VAL A 138 6.53 8.88 -17.67
N LYS A 139 6.14 10.03 -18.23
CA LYS A 139 7.03 10.85 -19.06
C LYS A 139 8.20 11.41 -18.25
N THR A 140 7.94 11.94 -17.07
CA THR A 140 8.96 12.49 -16.18
C THR A 140 10.01 11.43 -15.82
N VAL A 141 9.56 10.25 -15.39
CA VAL A 141 10.46 9.14 -15.02
C VAL A 141 11.29 8.67 -16.20
N LYS A 142 10.74 8.63 -17.43
CA LYS A 142 11.52 8.29 -18.64
C LYS A 142 12.63 9.29 -18.95
N LEU A 143 12.46 10.55 -18.61
CA LEU A 143 13.46 11.59 -18.84
C LEU A 143 14.56 11.58 -17.78
N LEU A 144 14.30 10.98 -16.61
CA LEU A 144 15.18 11.00 -15.44
C LEU A 144 15.81 9.62 -15.16
N GLU A 145 15.86 8.72 -16.15
CA GLU A 145 16.23 7.29 -16.00
C GLU A 145 17.54 7.00 -15.25
N ASP A 146 18.46 7.96 -15.14
CA ASP A 146 19.77 7.75 -14.50
C ASP A 146 19.85 8.06 -13.00
N ASP A 147 18.85 8.73 -12.40
CA ASP A 147 18.95 9.27 -11.04
C ASP A 147 18.05 8.58 -9.97
N TYR A 148 17.24 7.60 -10.33
CA TYR A 148 16.30 7.00 -9.39
C TYR A 148 16.81 5.68 -8.80
N ILE A 149 16.90 5.66 -7.47
CA ILE A 149 17.30 4.49 -6.68
C ILE A 149 16.10 3.59 -6.41
N THR A 150 16.30 2.29 -6.63
CA THR A 150 15.25 1.27 -6.59
C THR A 150 15.38 0.41 -5.36
N GLU A 151 14.56 0.60 -4.36
CA GLU A 151 14.57 -0.28 -3.18
C GLU A 151 13.21 -0.83 -2.80
N THR A 152 13.23 -1.94 -2.06
CA THR A 152 12.06 -2.68 -1.63
C THR A 152 11.30 -1.90 -0.56
N PRO A 153 9.99 -1.66 -0.70
CA PRO A 153 9.26 -0.84 0.24
C PRO A 153 8.88 -1.57 1.53
N ILE A 154 8.87 -0.84 2.62
CA ILE A 154 8.22 -1.27 3.86
C ILE A 154 6.72 -0.96 3.79
N TYR A 155 5.90 -1.89 4.22
CA TYR A 155 4.44 -1.79 4.21
C TYR A 155 3.89 -0.84 5.29
N ASN A 156 4.53 0.22 5.62
CA ASN A 156 3.91 1.25 6.46
C ASN A 156 4.30 2.62 5.94
N SER A 157 3.43 3.20 5.19
CA SER A 157 3.57 4.26 4.20
C SER A 157 3.95 5.64 4.73
N ASN A 158 4.42 5.79 5.95
CA ASN A 158 4.85 7.08 6.49
C ASN A 158 6.37 7.31 6.44
N TYR A 159 7.13 6.35 5.93
CA TYR A 159 8.57 6.49 5.79
C TYR A 159 8.95 6.88 4.35
N LYS A 160 9.58 8.03 4.20
CA LYS A 160 10.31 8.37 2.97
C LYS A 160 11.35 7.28 2.71
N PHE A 161 11.35 6.74 1.49
CA PHE A 161 12.31 5.75 1.02
C PHE A 161 13.74 6.18 1.36
N ASN A 162 14.39 5.45 2.22
CA ASN A 162 15.81 5.59 2.48
C ASN A 162 16.54 4.30 2.09
N SER A 163 17.67 4.45 1.45
CA SER A 163 18.33 3.52 0.54
C SER A 163 19.05 2.31 1.14
N ASN A 164 18.80 1.92 2.38
CA ASN A 164 19.50 0.79 2.99
C ASN A 164 18.56 -0.14 3.77
N TYR A 165 18.27 -1.29 3.18
CA TYR A 165 17.50 -2.37 3.82
C TYR A 165 18.07 -2.76 5.20
N ASN A 166 19.41 -2.78 5.35
CA ASN A 166 20.08 -3.04 6.61
C ASN A 166 19.86 -1.94 7.65
N VAL A 167 19.74 -0.68 7.23
CA VAL A 167 19.40 0.44 8.13
C VAL A 167 17.98 0.31 8.64
N ILE A 168 17.05 -0.13 7.79
CA ILE A 168 15.65 -0.30 8.16
C ILE A 168 15.46 -1.45 9.17
N LEU A 169 16.16 -2.57 8.98
CA LEU A 169 16.16 -3.66 9.97
C LEU A 169 16.81 -3.21 11.29
N GLN A 170 17.85 -2.36 11.21
CA GLN A 170 18.50 -1.78 12.37
C GLN A 170 17.58 -0.78 13.07
N ASP A 171 16.90 0.10 12.34
CA ASP A 171 15.92 1.06 12.88
C ASP A 171 14.72 0.34 13.51
N ILE A 172 14.21 -0.73 12.92
CA ILE A 172 13.17 -1.57 13.51
C ILE A 172 13.69 -2.22 14.80
N SER A 173 14.90 -2.76 14.78
CA SER A 173 15.55 -3.36 15.96
C SER A 173 15.74 -2.32 17.07
N GLU A 174 16.18 -1.10 16.74
CA GLU A 174 16.37 -0.01 17.71
C GLU A 174 15.04 0.50 18.28
N ILE A 175 14.00 0.63 17.45
CA ILE A 175 12.64 0.97 17.91
C ILE A 175 12.13 -0.11 18.87
N TYR A 176 12.32 -1.38 18.55
CA TYR A 176 11.90 -2.47 19.42
C TYR A 176 12.72 -2.52 20.72
N SER A 177 14.03 -2.34 20.67
CA SER A 177 14.87 -2.30 21.87
C SER A 177 14.51 -1.10 22.74
N GLY A 178 14.20 0.06 22.16
CA GLY A 178 13.72 1.23 22.88
C GLY A 178 12.38 0.99 23.58
N ILE A 179 11.40 0.43 22.88
CA ILE A 179 10.11 0.06 23.46
C ILE A 179 10.28 -0.96 24.59
N MET A 180 11.14 -1.96 24.41
CA MET A 180 11.37 -2.99 25.42
C MET A 180 12.10 -2.46 26.64
N SER A 181 13.03 -1.50 26.49
CA SER A 181 13.69 -0.83 27.61
C SER A 181 12.72 0.00 28.45
N ASP A 182 11.75 0.67 27.79
CA ASP A 182 10.71 1.46 28.47
C ASP A 182 9.76 0.57 29.29
N PHE A 183 9.63 -0.72 28.93
CA PHE A 183 8.89 -1.72 29.71
C PHE A 183 9.78 -2.42 30.78
N GLY A 184 11.03 -1.99 30.99
CA GLY A 184 11.93 -2.54 32.01
C GLY A 184 12.46 -3.94 31.70
N MET A 185 12.50 -4.34 30.42
CA MET A 185 12.91 -5.66 29.95
C MET A 185 14.30 -5.56 29.31
N SER A 186 15.32 -6.15 29.90
CA SER A 186 16.68 -6.19 29.35
C SER A 186 16.89 -7.45 28.49
N GLU A 187 17.77 -7.34 27.48
CA GLU A 187 18.18 -8.47 26.61
C GLU A 187 18.80 -9.64 27.37
N ASN A 188 19.13 -9.49 28.65
CA ASN A 188 19.82 -10.50 29.47
C ASN A 188 18.87 -11.48 30.20
N ASP A 189 17.57 -11.35 30.10
CA ASP A 189 16.60 -12.26 30.72
C ASP A 189 16.36 -13.56 29.93
N HIS A 190 17.13 -13.79 28.87
CA HIS A 190 17.00 -14.94 27.97
C HIS A 190 17.92 -16.13 28.26
N GLN A 191 18.69 -16.11 29.35
CA GLN A 191 19.63 -17.20 29.69
C GLN A 191 19.32 -17.91 31.03
N GLN A 192 18.06 -18.03 31.41
CA GLN A 192 17.68 -18.96 32.48
C GLN A 192 16.55 -19.88 32.06
#